data_b4601a5487d20fe0a3a45100687ce7f4
#
_entry.id   b4601a5487d20fe0a3a45100687ce7f4
#
_cell.length_a   1.000
_cell.length_b   1.000
_cell.length_c   1.000
_cell.angle_alpha   90.00
_cell.angle_beta   90.00
_cell.angle_gamma   90.00
#
_symmetry.space_group_name_H-M   'P 1'
#
loop_
_entity.id
_entity.type
_entity.pdbx_description
1 polymer ?
#
loop_
_entity_poly.entity_id
_entity_poly.type
_entity_poly.pdbx_seq_one_letter_code
_entity_poly.pdbx_strand_id
1 'polypeptide(L)'
;FISQTGPTYRYLINNANFESYIKVVKVDAESGKNIPYAGAGFKIFDPDGNQVTMTFTYPTPTTIDTFYTDANGQLVTPEKLEYGKGYSLVEVQAPYGYVLDSTPVYFDVAEEHSSDEGGITVIKVDKPNMAQKGTVSIEKTGEVFSGVNISGEENADAIYQPVYEVKGLAGAIYEITAAEDIITPDGTLRYAKGEVVDTVTTDENGLAKSKELYLGKYTVVEITAPEGMVINKEAHDVELTYAGQEVSVTETATSFVNDRQKVTVSLEKAIEKNDIFNIGNGDEVKNISFGLFADEELVSASGTSIPADGLIEIISLSENGKAVIKTDLPFGNYYVKELATDEHYILSDAKYPFTFSYAGQDTANVEIAVNDGKAIENKLIYGSVSGKKITENGEALGGAVIGLFKADETEFTKENALMTATSENDGSFSFDKVPYGNWIVREIEQPAGFVLDDTSYEVIVSEDGQVIEVEIVNEYVHGNIRLTKVDEDYPDNKLTGATFEVYKDVNGDGKLDDGDELIGTLNETSTGIYEMKELL
;
A
#
# COMPACT_ATOMS: atom_id res chain seq x y z
N PHE A 1 21.12 12.83 105.76
CA PHE A 1 20.93 13.33 107.08
C PHE A 1 21.71 14.60 107.28
N ILE A 2 21.09 15.75 107.48
CA ILE A 2 21.77 17.05 107.56
C ILE A 2 21.97 17.57 108.93
N SER A 3 21.07 17.41 109.85
CA SER A 3 21.23 17.76 111.27
C SER A 3 20.14 17.15 112.10
N GLN A 4 20.46 16.93 113.38
CA GLN A 4 19.49 16.59 114.42
C GLN A 4 19.53 17.64 115.50
N THR A 5 18.45 18.33 115.70
CA THR A 5 18.23 19.21 116.81
C THR A 5 17.00 18.75 117.58
N GLY A 6 17.21 18.10 118.65
CA GLY A 6 16.13 17.44 119.38
C GLY A 6 15.55 16.20 118.69
N PRO A 7 14.36 15.90 118.86
CA PRO A 7 13.70 14.70 118.23
C PRO A 7 13.29 14.90 116.73
N THR A 8 13.80 16.00 116.08
CA THR A 8 13.43 16.31 114.68
C THR A 8 14.56 15.93 113.75
N TYR A 9 14.24 15.15 112.72
CA TYR A 9 15.10 14.77 111.58
C TYR A 9 14.66 15.55 110.37
N ARG A 10 15.64 16.12 109.61
CA ARG A 10 15.40 16.75 108.36
C ARG A 10 16.04 15.92 107.25
N TYR A 11 15.25 15.57 106.29
CA TYR A 11 15.72 14.95 105.05
C TYR A 11 15.53 15.93 103.92
N LEU A 12 16.54 16.04 103.11
CA LEU A 12 16.51 16.80 101.86
C LEU A 12 16.32 15.74 100.76
N ILE A 13 15.25 15.80 100.09
CA ILE A 13 15.00 14.95 98.92
C ILE A 13 15.07 15.87 97.73
N ASN A 14 16.06 15.68 96.83
CA ASN A 14 16.15 16.36 95.57
C ASN A 14 15.57 15.50 94.49
N ASN A 15 14.52 15.99 93.83
CA ASN A 15 14.00 15.41 92.58
C ASN A 15 14.66 16.15 91.44
N ALA A 16 15.46 15.45 90.60
CA ALA A 16 15.85 15.96 89.29
C ALA A 16 14.69 15.86 88.30
N ASN A 17 14.51 16.91 87.56
CA ASN A 17 13.55 16.82 86.42
C ASN A 17 14.12 15.82 85.42
N PHE A 18 13.23 15.03 84.80
CA PHE A 18 13.59 14.15 83.69
C PHE A 18 13.98 15.02 82.48
N GLU A 19 15.07 14.70 81.82
CA GLU A 19 15.56 15.33 80.58
C GLU A 19 16.17 14.25 79.69
N SER A 20 16.01 14.38 78.37
CA SER A 20 16.50 13.39 77.42
C SER A 20 16.95 14.02 76.12
N TYR A 21 17.98 13.46 75.50
CA TYR A 21 18.28 13.73 74.09
C TYR A 21 17.19 13.17 73.22
N ILE A 22 16.96 13.79 72.04
CA ILE A 22 16.04 13.29 71.02
C ILE A 22 16.89 12.68 69.94
N LYS A 23 16.63 11.42 69.62
CA LYS A 23 17.23 10.71 68.48
C LYS A 23 16.21 10.60 67.38
N VAL A 24 16.40 11.35 66.28
CA VAL A 24 15.58 11.24 65.08
C VAL A 24 16.20 10.23 64.14
N VAL A 25 15.40 9.33 63.58
CA VAL A 25 15.83 8.35 62.57
C VAL A 25 14.98 8.53 61.31
N LYS A 26 15.64 8.74 60.22
CA LYS A 26 14.97 8.77 58.90
C LYS A 26 14.69 7.38 58.42
N VAL A 27 13.43 7.13 58.05
CA VAL A 27 13.01 5.83 57.51
C VAL A 27 12.26 5.99 56.22
N ASP A 28 12.42 5.02 55.31
CA ASP A 28 11.62 4.92 54.08
C ASP A 28 10.22 4.46 54.48
N ALA A 29 9.19 5.16 54.01
CA ALA A 29 7.83 4.94 54.41
C ALA A 29 7.25 3.60 53.90
N GLU A 30 7.79 3.03 52.83
CA GLU A 30 7.33 1.78 52.23
C GLU A 30 8.10 0.56 52.77
N SER A 31 9.44 0.66 52.92
CA SER A 31 10.27 -0.45 53.38
C SER A 31 10.46 -0.48 54.88
N GLY A 32 10.26 0.65 55.59
CA GLY A 32 10.57 0.83 57.00
C GLY A 32 12.07 0.85 57.34
N LYS A 33 12.92 0.75 56.33
CA LYS A 33 14.38 0.78 56.50
C LYS A 33 14.90 2.20 56.76
N ASN A 34 16.01 2.28 57.51
CA ASN A 34 16.71 3.54 57.71
C ASN A 34 17.23 4.10 56.37
N ILE A 35 17.10 5.40 56.16
CA ILE A 35 17.62 6.13 54.99
C ILE A 35 18.98 6.71 55.39
N PRO A 36 20.15 6.15 54.98
CA PRO A 36 21.47 6.63 55.33
C PRO A 36 21.84 7.88 54.52
N TYR A 37 21.36 9.05 54.97
CA TYR A 37 21.56 10.32 54.26
C TYR A 37 21.87 11.45 55.27
N ALA A 38 22.99 12.13 55.08
CA ALA A 38 23.34 13.33 55.80
C ALA A 38 22.60 14.55 55.28
N GLY A 39 22.05 15.36 56.17
CA GLY A 39 21.46 16.65 55.83
C GLY A 39 19.96 16.67 55.70
N ALA A 40 19.22 15.65 56.13
CA ALA A 40 17.80 15.82 56.38
C ALA A 40 17.62 16.78 57.57
N GLY A 41 16.83 17.84 57.37
CA GLY A 41 16.74 18.96 58.30
C GLY A 41 15.41 18.99 59.08
N PHE A 42 15.50 19.26 60.37
CA PHE A 42 14.37 19.26 61.30
C PHE A 42 14.33 20.52 62.16
N LYS A 43 13.11 20.96 62.46
CA LYS A 43 12.82 21.91 63.53
C LYS A 43 12.04 21.20 64.63
N ILE A 44 12.35 21.55 65.87
CA ILE A 44 11.63 21.03 67.02
C ILE A 44 10.87 22.20 67.67
N PHE A 45 9.65 21.95 68.07
CA PHE A 45 8.80 22.90 68.79
C PHE A 45 8.41 22.31 70.14
N ASP A 46 8.44 23.21 71.18
CA ASP A 46 8.02 22.85 72.52
C ASP A 46 6.47 22.68 72.62
N PRO A 47 5.94 22.22 73.77
CA PRO A 47 4.50 22.08 73.94
C PRO A 47 3.67 23.38 73.79
N ASP A 48 4.31 24.54 73.98
CA ASP A 48 3.70 25.86 73.81
C ASP A 48 3.77 26.36 72.38
N GLY A 49 4.42 25.61 71.47
CA GLY A 49 4.59 25.95 70.03
C GLY A 49 5.76 26.84 69.73
N ASN A 50 6.68 27.09 70.70
CA ASN A 50 7.87 27.85 70.47
C ASN A 50 8.95 26.99 69.80
N GLN A 51 9.70 27.54 68.84
CA GLN A 51 10.79 26.83 68.22
C GLN A 51 11.94 26.64 69.21
N VAL A 52 12.42 25.39 69.34
CA VAL A 52 13.55 25.02 70.15
C VAL A 52 14.85 25.43 69.48
N THR A 53 15.71 26.15 70.19
CA THR A 53 17.08 26.47 69.78
C THR A 53 18.08 25.87 70.75
N MET A 54 19.26 25.40 70.25
CA MET A 54 20.32 24.83 71.08
C MET A 54 21.62 25.50 70.72
N THR A 55 22.51 25.69 71.77
CA THR A 55 23.72 26.42 71.59
C THR A 55 24.97 25.57 71.82
N PHE A 56 25.80 25.38 70.80
CA PHE A 56 27.09 24.79 70.92
C PHE A 56 28.03 25.81 71.53
N THR A 57 28.79 25.45 72.58
CA THR A 57 29.69 26.32 73.25
C THR A 57 31.17 26.24 72.75
N TYR A 58 31.49 25.23 71.98
CA TYR A 58 32.83 24.97 71.44
C TYR A 58 32.71 24.48 69.95
N PRO A 59 33.65 24.85 69.06
CA PRO A 59 34.82 25.74 69.27
C PRO A 59 34.44 27.22 69.35
N THR A 60 33.27 27.58 68.81
CA THR A 60 32.73 28.94 68.87
C THR A 60 31.25 28.85 69.25
N PRO A 61 30.75 29.69 70.17
CA PRO A 61 29.35 29.69 70.51
C PRO A 61 28.50 29.88 69.26
N THR A 62 27.70 28.85 68.92
CA THR A 62 26.79 28.85 67.75
C THR A 62 25.42 28.35 68.17
N THR A 63 24.37 29.16 67.94
CA THR A 63 23.00 28.76 68.20
C THR A 63 22.41 28.22 66.92
N ILE A 64 21.83 27.03 66.95
CA ILE A 64 21.12 26.40 65.88
C ILE A 64 19.64 26.25 66.19
N ASP A 65 18.83 26.34 65.18
CA ASP A 65 17.37 26.20 65.24
C ASP A 65 16.88 25.09 64.28
N THR A 66 17.79 24.52 63.50
CA THR A 66 17.55 23.44 62.57
C THR A 66 18.61 22.36 62.77
N PHE A 67 18.13 21.14 62.92
CA PHE A 67 18.94 19.97 63.27
C PHE A 67 19.05 19.04 62.08
N TYR A 68 20.25 18.60 61.71
CA TYR A 68 20.51 17.82 60.51
C TYR A 68 20.95 16.39 60.85
N THR A 69 20.49 15.40 60.04
CA THR A 69 20.96 14.03 60.13
C THR A 69 22.42 13.87 59.73
N ASP A 70 23.09 12.88 60.30
CA ASP A 70 24.43 12.41 59.92
C ASP A 70 24.37 11.48 58.69
N ALA A 71 25.53 10.92 58.27
CA ALA A 71 25.63 10.00 57.14
C ALA A 71 24.84 8.67 57.31
N ASN A 72 24.48 8.35 58.56
CA ASN A 72 23.65 7.19 58.84
C ASN A 72 22.13 7.52 58.82
N GLY A 73 21.75 8.75 58.48
CA GLY A 73 20.38 9.22 58.50
C GLY A 73 19.80 9.37 59.90
N GLN A 74 20.69 9.64 60.90
CA GLN A 74 20.35 9.80 62.28
C GLN A 74 20.74 11.16 62.79
N LEU A 75 20.01 11.69 63.72
CA LEU A 75 20.25 12.93 64.41
C LEU A 75 20.08 12.66 65.92
N VAL A 76 21.03 13.08 66.73
CA VAL A 76 20.87 13.19 68.17
C VAL A 76 21.02 14.68 68.53
N THR A 77 20.04 15.24 69.25
CA THR A 77 20.07 16.66 69.65
C THR A 77 21.34 16.99 70.46
N PRO A 78 21.96 18.16 70.26
CA PRO A 78 23.19 18.55 71.03
C PRO A 78 22.95 18.74 72.51
N GLU A 79 21.74 19.18 72.86
CA GLU A 79 21.30 19.38 74.25
C GLU A 79 20.07 18.54 74.54
N LYS A 80 19.83 18.26 75.81
CA LYS A 80 18.64 17.55 76.23
C LYS A 80 17.41 18.47 76.24
N LEU A 81 16.25 17.91 75.95
CA LEU A 81 14.96 18.55 76.20
C LEU A 81 14.45 18.21 77.58
N GLU A 82 13.77 19.18 78.19
CA GLU A 82 13.15 19.01 79.49
C GLU A 82 11.86 18.16 79.41
N TYR A 83 11.47 17.59 80.53
CA TYR A 83 10.18 16.86 80.63
C TYR A 83 9.01 17.71 80.13
N GLY A 84 8.22 17.14 79.24
CA GLY A 84 7.04 17.79 78.67
C GLY A 84 6.31 16.86 77.72
N LYS A 85 5.00 17.10 77.56
CA LYS A 85 4.14 16.35 76.64
C LYS A 85 3.76 17.22 75.46
N GLY A 86 3.80 16.65 74.26
CA GLY A 86 3.34 17.31 73.06
C GLY A 86 4.41 18.14 72.33
N TYR A 87 5.68 17.85 72.48
CA TYR A 87 6.71 18.32 71.55
C TYR A 87 6.37 17.91 70.12
N SER A 88 6.80 18.68 69.16
CA SER A 88 6.65 18.30 67.73
C SER A 88 7.93 18.45 66.95
N LEU A 89 8.18 17.48 66.05
CA LEU A 89 9.29 17.47 65.10
C LEU A 89 8.70 17.74 63.71
N VAL A 90 9.23 18.77 63.04
CA VAL A 90 8.84 19.16 61.65
C VAL A 90 10.03 19.02 60.73
N GLU A 91 9.87 18.27 59.65
CA GLU A 91 10.90 18.17 58.61
C GLU A 91 10.84 19.41 57.72
N VAL A 92 11.99 20.02 57.45
CA VAL A 92 12.17 21.20 56.60
C VAL A 92 13.10 20.93 55.40
N GLN A 93 13.81 19.80 55.45
CA GLN A 93 14.65 19.32 54.36
C GLN A 93 14.63 17.79 54.31
N ALA A 94 14.12 17.23 53.20
CA ALA A 94 14.06 15.78 52.98
C ALA A 94 15.44 15.24 52.51
N PRO A 95 15.70 13.93 52.71
CA PRO A 95 16.82 13.26 52.06
C PRO A 95 16.70 13.31 50.52
N TYR A 96 17.82 13.30 49.82
CA TYR A 96 17.85 13.21 48.36
C TYR A 96 17.08 11.95 47.87
N GLY A 97 16.25 12.11 46.83
CA GLY A 97 15.43 11.03 46.30
C GLY A 97 14.10 10.84 47.03
N TYR A 98 13.80 11.64 48.04
CA TYR A 98 12.57 11.58 48.83
C TYR A 98 11.74 12.87 48.73
N VAL A 99 10.46 12.76 48.95
CA VAL A 99 9.52 13.88 49.02
C VAL A 99 9.48 14.44 50.43
N LEU A 100 9.49 15.77 50.56
CA LEU A 100 9.37 16.45 51.84
C LEU A 100 7.98 16.15 52.48
N ASP A 101 8.01 15.73 53.73
CA ASP A 101 6.82 15.62 54.56
C ASP A 101 6.91 16.51 55.79
N SER A 102 6.37 17.72 55.72
CA SER A 102 6.31 18.69 56.81
C SER A 102 5.25 18.42 57.86
N THR A 103 4.56 17.29 57.77
CA THR A 103 3.60 16.89 58.83
C THR A 103 4.31 16.70 60.16
N PRO A 104 3.89 17.41 61.23
CA PRO A 104 4.52 17.28 62.57
C PRO A 104 4.40 15.86 63.12
N VAL A 105 5.52 15.35 63.66
CA VAL A 105 5.50 14.14 64.49
C VAL A 105 5.50 14.56 65.94
N TYR A 106 4.46 14.24 66.67
CA TYR A 106 4.36 14.58 68.10
C TYR A 106 5.02 13.51 68.96
N PHE A 107 5.71 13.94 70.04
CA PHE A 107 6.36 13.07 70.99
C PHE A 107 6.36 13.68 72.37
N ASP A 108 6.50 12.83 73.40
CA ASP A 108 6.58 13.24 74.77
C ASP A 108 8.02 13.02 75.30
N VAL A 109 8.56 14.00 76.03
CA VAL A 109 9.81 13.85 76.75
C VAL A 109 9.48 13.35 78.17
N ALA A 110 9.46 12.00 78.32
CA ALA A 110 9.14 11.33 79.54
C ALA A 110 9.95 10.04 79.71
N GLU A 111 10.22 9.63 80.98
CA GLU A 111 11.07 8.48 81.28
C GLU A 111 10.52 7.18 80.64
N GLU A 112 9.20 6.99 80.62
CA GLU A 112 8.53 5.83 80.04
C GLU A 112 8.73 5.69 78.52
N HIS A 113 9.16 6.75 77.82
CA HIS A 113 9.43 6.77 76.35
C HIS A 113 10.94 6.76 76.06
N SER A 114 11.77 6.71 77.07
CA SER A 114 13.23 6.78 76.88
C SER A 114 13.89 5.40 76.81
N SER A 115 15.05 5.36 76.19
CA SER A 115 15.94 4.20 76.16
C SER A 115 17.38 4.64 76.46
N ASP A 116 18.21 3.73 76.99
CA ASP A 116 19.67 3.98 77.11
C ASP A 116 20.36 3.44 75.84
N GLU A 117 21.04 4.32 75.13
CA GLU A 117 21.83 3.95 73.95
C GLU A 117 23.27 4.42 74.16
N GLY A 118 24.19 3.48 74.44
CA GLY A 118 25.60 3.76 74.61
C GLY A 118 25.94 4.68 75.78
N GLY A 119 25.12 4.64 76.85
CA GLY A 119 25.32 5.44 78.06
C GLY A 119 24.67 6.83 78.01
N ILE A 120 23.85 7.12 77.02
CA ILE A 120 23.01 8.33 76.95
C ILE A 120 21.53 7.96 76.94
N THR A 121 20.73 8.75 77.62
CA THR A 121 19.27 8.59 77.59
C THR A 121 18.70 9.32 76.36
N VAL A 122 17.99 8.60 75.52
CA VAL A 122 17.41 9.14 74.27
C VAL A 122 15.92 8.79 74.19
N ILE A 123 15.15 9.67 73.56
CA ILE A 123 13.81 9.37 73.05
C ILE A 123 13.93 9.26 71.54
N LYS A 124 13.55 8.08 70.99
CA LYS A 124 13.62 7.83 69.54
C LYS A 124 12.35 8.34 68.85
N VAL A 125 12.56 9.10 67.77
CA VAL A 125 11.46 9.58 66.89
C VAL A 125 11.77 9.15 65.48
N ASP A 126 10.97 8.29 64.91
CA ASP A 126 11.07 7.89 63.52
C ASP A 126 10.30 8.89 62.63
N LYS A 127 10.93 9.40 61.57
CA LYS A 127 10.28 10.28 60.57
C LYS A 127 10.34 9.60 59.22
N PRO A 128 9.17 9.07 58.70
CA PRO A 128 9.12 8.44 57.39
C PRO A 128 9.05 9.46 56.27
N ASN A 129 9.62 9.12 55.06
CA ASN A 129 9.40 9.81 53.81
C ASN A 129 9.09 8.81 52.72
N MET A 130 8.27 9.26 51.77
CA MET A 130 8.01 8.53 50.53
C MET A 130 9.13 8.80 49.54
N ALA A 131 9.67 7.75 48.93
CA ALA A 131 10.58 7.89 47.80
C ALA A 131 9.88 8.63 46.66
N GLN A 132 10.57 9.60 46.03
CA GLN A 132 10.04 10.26 44.86
C GLN A 132 9.86 9.25 43.74
N LYS A 133 8.74 9.34 43.04
CA LYS A 133 8.43 8.52 41.87
C LYS A 133 8.26 9.40 40.63
N GLY A 134 8.09 8.76 39.47
CA GLY A 134 7.81 9.46 38.24
C GLY A 134 7.00 8.60 37.29
N THR A 135 6.54 9.21 36.22
CA THR A 135 5.79 8.56 35.15
C THR A 135 6.49 8.72 33.82
N VAL A 136 6.33 7.72 32.95
CA VAL A 136 6.79 7.76 31.56
C VAL A 136 5.58 8.00 30.67
N SER A 137 5.61 9.11 29.92
CA SER A 137 4.61 9.44 28.91
C SER A 137 5.11 9.01 27.55
N ILE A 138 4.25 8.36 26.76
CA ILE A 138 4.55 7.84 25.43
C ILE A 138 3.56 8.46 24.44
N GLU A 139 4.09 9.00 23.34
CA GLU A 139 3.31 9.49 22.21
C GLU A 139 3.53 8.56 21.02
N LYS A 140 2.43 8.13 20.38
CA LYS A 140 2.42 7.26 19.23
C LYS A 140 1.75 7.93 18.05
N THR A 141 2.47 8.03 16.91
CA THR A 141 1.93 8.62 15.68
C THR A 141 2.19 7.73 14.47
N GLY A 142 1.44 7.97 13.40
CA GLY A 142 1.62 7.35 12.09
C GLY A 142 0.62 7.88 11.08
N GLU A 143 0.80 7.50 9.80
CA GLU A 143 -0.08 7.92 8.72
C GLU A 143 -1.40 7.16 8.74
N VAL A 144 -2.52 7.90 8.66
CA VAL A 144 -3.87 7.34 8.51
C VAL A 144 -4.51 7.86 7.23
N PHE A 145 -5.39 7.05 6.60
CA PHE A 145 -6.22 7.50 5.48
C PHE A 145 -7.17 8.59 5.98
N SER A 146 -6.82 9.85 5.71
CA SER A 146 -7.45 11.02 6.31
C SER A 146 -8.47 11.70 5.40
N GLY A 147 -8.32 11.57 4.07
CA GLY A 147 -9.16 12.29 3.13
C GLY A 147 -9.03 11.76 1.71
N VAL A 148 -9.78 12.38 0.79
CA VAL A 148 -9.78 12.08 -0.64
C VAL A 148 -9.64 13.36 -1.42
N ASN A 149 -8.66 13.43 -2.33
CA ASN A 149 -8.56 14.48 -3.34
C ASN A 149 -9.29 14.04 -4.61
N ILE A 150 -10.15 14.91 -5.14
CA ILE A 150 -10.90 14.66 -6.38
C ILE A 150 -10.33 15.58 -7.44
N SER A 151 -9.94 15.01 -8.58
CA SER A 151 -9.53 15.74 -9.79
C SER A 151 -10.45 15.38 -10.96
N GLY A 152 -10.70 16.31 -11.88
CA GLY A 152 -11.67 16.14 -12.95
C GLY A 152 -13.05 16.70 -12.61
N GLU A 153 -14.01 16.62 -13.54
CA GLU A 153 -15.39 17.04 -13.31
C GLU A 153 -16.18 15.95 -12.59
N GLU A 154 -16.91 16.31 -11.54
CA GLU A 154 -17.74 15.40 -10.76
C GLU A 154 -18.75 14.71 -11.69
N ASN A 155 -18.79 13.38 -11.68
CA ASN A 155 -19.65 12.47 -12.44
C ASN A 155 -19.25 12.07 -13.88
N ALA A 156 -18.13 12.54 -14.45
CA ALA A 156 -17.71 12.08 -15.78
C ALA A 156 -16.29 11.50 -15.81
N ASP A 157 -15.31 12.27 -15.27
CA ASP A 157 -13.89 11.90 -15.33
C ASP A 157 -13.19 12.08 -13.97
N ALA A 158 -13.95 11.99 -12.87
CA ALA A 158 -13.40 12.18 -11.54
C ALA A 158 -12.42 11.07 -11.17
N ILE A 159 -11.21 11.47 -10.79
CA ILE A 159 -10.19 10.59 -10.24
C ILE A 159 -10.08 10.87 -8.74
N TYR A 160 -10.24 9.83 -7.93
CA TYR A 160 -10.26 9.87 -6.48
C TYR A 160 -8.92 9.39 -5.93
N GLN A 161 -8.13 10.29 -5.33
CA GLN A 161 -6.84 9.93 -4.77
C GLN A 161 -6.85 9.95 -3.26
N PRO A 162 -6.43 8.86 -2.58
CA PRO A 162 -6.31 8.82 -1.14
C PRO A 162 -5.32 9.86 -0.62
N VAL A 163 -5.65 10.49 0.51
CA VAL A 163 -4.78 11.43 1.24
C VAL A 163 -4.49 10.87 2.61
N TYR A 164 -3.22 10.96 3.03
CA TYR A 164 -2.74 10.48 4.31
C TYR A 164 -2.22 11.63 5.16
N GLU A 165 -2.50 11.59 6.46
CA GLU A 165 -1.99 12.54 7.45
C GLU A 165 -1.45 11.80 8.66
N VAL A 166 -0.41 12.35 9.29
CA VAL A 166 0.13 11.83 10.54
C VAL A 166 -0.80 12.20 11.69
N LYS A 167 -1.26 11.21 12.44
CA LYS A 167 -2.15 11.37 13.62
C LYS A 167 -1.70 10.46 14.75
N GLY A 168 -2.21 10.74 15.96
CA GLY A 168 -2.09 9.83 17.09
C GLY A 168 -2.74 8.48 16.79
N LEU A 169 -2.10 7.40 17.21
CA LEU A 169 -2.54 6.03 16.94
C LEU A 169 -2.92 5.31 18.23
N ALA A 170 -4.16 4.85 18.32
CA ALA A 170 -4.65 4.02 19.41
C ALA A 170 -4.20 2.56 19.29
N GLY A 171 -4.06 1.88 20.43
CA GLY A 171 -3.88 0.43 20.47
C GLY A 171 -2.44 -0.06 20.34
N ALA A 172 -1.45 0.82 20.27
CA ALA A 172 -0.06 0.43 20.42
C ALA A 172 0.21 -0.02 21.86
N ILE A 173 0.87 -1.17 22.05
CA ILE A 173 1.22 -1.71 23.36
C ILE A 173 2.72 -1.63 23.55
N TYR A 174 3.13 -1.06 24.69
CA TYR A 174 4.53 -0.89 25.09
C TYR A 174 4.82 -1.64 26.37
N GLU A 175 5.98 -2.30 26.42
CA GLU A 175 6.59 -2.74 27.66
C GLU A 175 7.64 -1.71 28.13
N ILE A 176 7.61 -1.42 29.45
CA ILE A 176 8.60 -0.61 30.15
C ILE A 176 9.40 -1.54 31.03
N THR A 177 10.70 -1.66 30.80
CA THR A 177 11.60 -2.52 31.55
C THR A 177 12.64 -1.70 32.30
N ALA A 178 13.08 -2.17 33.48
CA ALA A 178 14.20 -1.56 34.19
C ALA A 178 15.51 -1.80 33.42
N ALA A 179 16.18 -0.71 32.98
CA ALA A 179 17.44 -0.79 32.27
C ALA A 179 18.65 -1.10 33.17
N GLU A 180 18.49 -0.89 34.49
CA GLU A 180 19.46 -1.17 35.55
C GLU A 180 18.72 -1.67 36.80
N ASP A 181 19.44 -2.15 37.81
CA ASP A 181 18.84 -2.40 39.13
C ASP A 181 18.37 -1.07 39.71
N ILE A 182 17.08 -0.92 39.97
CA ILE A 182 16.50 0.29 40.57
C ILE A 182 16.52 0.14 42.08
N ILE A 183 17.44 0.87 42.73
CA ILE A 183 17.67 0.81 44.17
C ILE A 183 17.38 2.18 44.78
N THR A 184 16.45 2.22 45.76
CA THR A 184 16.17 3.44 46.52
C THR A 184 17.30 3.74 47.52
N PRO A 185 17.48 5.01 47.98
CA PRO A 185 18.60 5.37 48.84
C PRO A 185 18.67 4.62 50.17
N ASP A 186 17.61 4.00 50.64
CA ASP A 186 17.56 3.09 51.79
C ASP A 186 18.18 1.69 51.49
N GLY A 187 18.70 1.48 50.27
CA GLY A 187 19.32 0.23 49.82
C GLY A 187 18.32 -0.84 49.42
N THR A 188 17.03 -0.50 49.27
CA THR A 188 16.02 -1.46 48.82
C THR A 188 16.02 -1.59 47.31
N LEU A 189 16.23 -2.81 46.79
CA LEU A 189 16.02 -3.14 45.37
C LEU A 189 14.49 -3.11 45.09
N ARG A 190 14.06 -2.20 44.21
CA ARG A 190 12.66 -2.02 43.83
C ARG A 190 12.34 -2.79 42.57
N TYR A 191 13.24 -2.76 41.57
CA TYR A 191 13.14 -3.53 40.33
C TYR A 191 14.53 -4.05 39.95
N ALA A 192 14.59 -5.30 39.51
CA ALA A 192 15.82 -5.87 38.98
C ALA A 192 16.02 -5.45 37.51
N LYS A 193 17.27 -5.34 37.07
CA LYS A 193 17.57 -5.09 35.64
C LYS A 193 16.89 -6.11 34.74
N GLY A 194 16.17 -5.63 33.70
CA GLY A 194 15.44 -6.45 32.74
C GLY A 194 14.03 -6.85 33.20
N GLU A 195 13.60 -6.44 34.42
CA GLU A 195 12.26 -6.65 34.90
C GLU A 195 11.27 -5.76 34.14
N VAL A 196 10.16 -6.34 33.62
CA VAL A 196 9.04 -5.57 33.06
C VAL A 196 8.28 -4.93 34.22
N VAL A 197 8.36 -3.61 34.29
CA VAL A 197 7.79 -2.84 35.41
C VAL A 197 6.40 -2.33 35.10
N ASP A 198 6.06 -2.14 33.82
CA ASP A 198 4.73 -1.75 33.38
C ASP A 198 4.47 -2.16 31.93
N THR A 199 3.19 -2.28 31.58
CA THR A 199 2.72 -2.45 30.19
C THR A 199 1.58 -1.46 29.96
N VAL A 200 1.71 -0.63 28.92
CA VAL A 200 0.76 0.46 28.65
C VAL A 200 0.26 0.40 27.21
N THR A 201 -0.96 0.89 27.01
CA THR A 201 -1.61 0.93 25.68
C THR A 201 -1.97 2.36 25.35
N THR A 202 -1.73 2.80 24.09
CA THR A 202 -2.09 4.14 23.64
C THR A 202 -3.58 4.32 23.45
N ASP A 203 -4.09 5.48 23.84
CA ASP A 203 -5.49 5.92 23.71
C ASP A 203 -5.80 6.43 22.27
N GLU A 204 -7.00 6.94 22.05
CA GLU A 204 -7.47 7.50 20.77
C GLU A 204 -6.64 8.68 20.24
N ASN A 205 -5.88 9.35 21.13
CA ASN A 205 -4.98 10.44 20.76
C ASN A 205 -3.54 9.97 20.53
N GLY A 206 -3.27 8.67 20.66
CA GLY A 206 -1.94 8.09 20.58
C GLY A 206 -1.11 8.27 21.85
N LEU A 207 -1.74 8.55 23.00
CA LEU A 207 -1.06 8.81 24.25
C LEU A 207 -1.16 7.62 25.22
N ALA A 208 -0.04 7.31 25.88
CA ALA A 208 -0.02 6.36 26.99
C ALA A 208 0.83 6.94 28.13
N LYS A 209 0.54 6.54 29.36
CA LYS A 209 1.27 6.93 30.55
C LYS A 209 1.43 5.75 31.49
N SER A 210 2.66 5.58 32.02
CA SER A 210 2.94 4.52 32.99
C SER A 210 2.27 4.79 34.33
N LYS A 211 2.16 3.76 35.16
CA LYS A 211 2.01 3.94 36.60
C LYS A 211 3.22 4.70 37.18
N GLU A 212 3.14 5.09 38.44
CA GLU A 212 4.27 5.69 39.15
C GLU A 212 5.39 4.66 39.35
N LEU A 213 6.59 4.97 38.82
CA LEU A 213 7.80 4.17 38.89
C LEU A 213 8.84 4.86 39.78
N TYR A 214 9.75 4.12 40.39
CA TYR A 214 10.87 4.70 41.14
C TYR A 214 11.85 5.40 40.19
N LEU A 215 12.64 6.34 40.72
CA LEU A 215 13.68 7.04 39.95
C LEU A 215 14.73 6.06 39.44
N GLY A 216 15.18 6.24 38.18
CA GLY A 216 16.20 5.42 37.54
C GLY A 216 15.97 5.31 36.02
N LYS A 217 16.69 4.39 35.37
CA LYS A 217 16.72 4.22 33.93
C LYS A 217 15.80 3.08 33.50
N TYR A 218 15.03 3.33 32.45
CA TYR A 218 14.08 2.39 31.87
C TYR A 218 14.23 2.33 30.35
N THR A 219 13.87 1.20 29.76
CA THR A 219 13.80 1.00 28.32
C THR A 219 12.34 0.76 27.94
N VAL A 220 11.87 1.49 26.93
CA VAL A 220 10.50 1.40 26.38
C VAL A 220 10.57 0.75 25.01
N VAL A 221 9.79 -0.32 24.78
CA VAL A 221 9.74 -1.05 23.50
C VAL A 221 8.30 -1.30 23.10
N GLU A 222 7.97 -1.08 21.83
CA GLU A 222 6.69 -1.48 21.26
C GLU A 222 6.65 -3.00 21.08
N ILE A 223 5.63 -3.65 21.64
CA ILE A 223 5.42 -5.10 21.51
C ILE A 223 4.22 -5.45 20.62
N THR A 224 3.31 -4.50 20.44
CA THR A 224 2.17 -4.63 19.53
C THR A 224 1.94 -3.29 18.84
N ALA A 225 1.97 -3.29 17.50
CA ALA A 225 1.64 -2.13 16.70
C ALA A 225 0.11 -1.94 16.61
N PRO A 226 -0.38 -0.71 16.39
CA PRO A 226 -1.77 -0.48 16.01
C PRO A 226 -2.14 -1.26 14.74
N GLU A 227 -3.42 -1.63 14.62
CA GLU A 227 -3.91 -2.32 13.42
C GLU A 227 -3.63 -1.48 12.15
N GLY A 228 -3.13 -2.16 11.11
CA GLY A 228 -2.74 -1.52 9.86
C GLY A 228 -1.32 -0.97 9.84
N MET A 229 -0.60 -1.01 10.96
CA MET A 229 0.75 -0.48 11.09
C MET A 229 1.81 -1.59 11.14
N VAL A 230 3.02 -1.23 10.74
CA VAL A 230 4.23 -2.05 10.89
C VAL A 230 4.84 -1.76 12.25
N ILE A 231 5.19 -2.82 13.00
CA ILE A 231 5.77 -2.67 14.33
C ILE A 231 7.15 -1.98 14.28
N ASN A 232 7.34 -1.00 15.18
CA ASN A 232 8.64 -0.38 15.41
C ASN A 232 9.29 -1.00 16.66
N LYS A 233 10.25 -1.89 16.46
CA LYS A 233 10.97 -2.59 17.55
C LYS A 233 12.15 -1.81 18.12
N GLU A 234 12.30 -0.53 17.78
CA GLU A 234 13.35 0.33 18.34
C GLU A 234 13.12 0.50 19.84
N ALA A 235 14.19 0.31 20.61
CA ALA A 235 14.16 0.49 22.06
C ALA A 235 14.55 1.93 22.41
N HIS A 236 13.70 2.61 23.19
CA HIS A 236 13.96 3.96 23.67
C HIS A 236 14.33 3.94 25.15
N ASP A 237 15.53 4.45 25.48
CA ASP A 237 15.95 4.61 26.85
C ASP A 237 15.44 5.95 27.42
N VAL A 238 14.85 5.90 28.61
CA VAL A 238 14.32 7.04 29.34
C VAL A 238 14.83 7.01 30.78
N GLU A 239 14.92 8.17 31.41
CA GLU A 239 15.39 8.29 32.78
C GLU A 239 14.43 9.15 33.62
N LEU A 240 14.02 8.62 34.78
CA LEU A 240 13.29 9.35 35.80
C LEU A 240 14.30 9.91 36.81
N THR A 241 14.47 11.22 36.81
CA THR A 241 15.46 11.91 37.66
C THR A 241 14.80 12.64 38.81
N TYR A 242 15.55 12.85 39.91
CA TYR A 242 15.05 13.59 41.05
C TYR A 242 14.79 15.06 40.69
N ALA A 243 13.57 15.53 40.90
CA ALA A 243 13.10 16.86 40.55
C ALA A 243 13.01 17.85 41.73
N GLY A 244 13.62 17.49 42.88
CA GLY A 244 13.58 18.28 44.12
C GLY A 244 12.50 17.78 45.07
N GLN A 245 12.65 18.09 46.37
CA GLN A 245 11.84 17.54 47.45
C GLN A 245 10.35 17.96 47.43
N GLU A 246 10.03 19.06 46.74
CA GLU A 246 8.63 19.59 46.64
C GLU A 246 7.84 18.91 45.53
N VAL A 247 8.49 18.13 44.66
CA VAL A 247 7.84 17.39 43.58
C VAL A 247 7.54 15.97 44.03
N SER A 248 6.26 15.61 44.09
CA SER A 248 5.86 14.25 44.47
C SER A 248 6.08 13.24 43.35
N VAL A 249 5.74 13.62 42.09
CA VAL A 249 5.85 12.77 40.90
C VAL A 249 6.55 13.57 39.79
N THR A 250 7.67 13.08 39.30
CA THR A 250 8.39 13.63 38.13
C THR A 250 7.84 12.98 36.85
N GLU A 251 8.24 13.48 35.70
CA GLU A 251 7.78 12.95 34.41
C GLU A 251 8.92 12.97 33.39
N THR A 252 8.94 11.95 32.53
CA THR A 252 9.76 11.90 31.32
C THR A 252 8.87 11.46 30.16
N ALA A 253 9.27 11.75 28.91
CA ALA A 253 8.49 11.43 27.73
C ALA A 253 9.34 10.84 26.62
N THR A 254 8.73 10.02 25.78
CA THR A 254 9.30 9.50 24.54
C THR A 254 8.22 9.41 23.47
N SER A 255 8.63 9.36 22.18
CA SER A 255 7.71 9.28 21.06
C SER A 255 8.14 8.22 20.07
N PHE A 256 7.15 7.56 19.45
CA PHE A 256 7.34 6.53 18.44
C PHE A 256 6.50 6.83 17.21
N VAL A 257 7.03 6.51 16.04
CA VAL A 257 6.32 6.60 14.76
C VAL A 257 6.25 5.21 14.15
N ASN A 258 5.07 4.80 13.68
CA ASN A 258 4.95 3.58 12.86
C ASN A 258 4.64 3.94 11.42
N ASP A 259 5.25 3.18 10.51
CA ASP A 259 4.88 3.19 9.12
C ASP A 259 3.59 2.38 8.93
N ARG A 260 2.74 2.86 8.03
CA ARG A 260 1.56 2.14 7.57
C ARG A 260 1.98 0.95 6.69
N GLN A 261 1.27 -0.19 6.78
CA GLN A 261 1.42 -1.28 5.83
C GLN A 261 1.04 -0.80 4.43
N LYS A 262 1.88 -1.11 3.42
CA LYS A 262 1.69 -0.71 2.02
C LYS A 262 1.42 -1.92 1.13
N VAL A 263 1.01 -1.64 -0.12
CA VAL A 263 0.75 -2.67 -1.13
C VAL A 263 1.46 -2.33 -2.44
N THR A 264 2.00 -3.34 -3.08
CA THR A 264 2.48 -3.27 -4.46
C THR A 264 1.54 -4.12 -5.31
N VAL A 265 0.81 -3.49 -6.24
CA VAL A 265 -0.11 -4.19 -7.13
C VAL A 265 0.45 -4.17 -8.54
N SER A 266 0.62 -5.35 -9.13
CA SER A 266 1.14 -5.53 -10.49
C SER A 266 0.11 -6.18 -11.40
N LEU A 267 0.17 -5.88 -12.71
CA LEU A 267 -0.61 -6.52 -13.75
C LEU A 267 0.24 -6.80 -14.98
N GLU A 268 -0.16 -7.82 -15.74
CA GLU A 268 0.45 -8.19 -17.01
C GLU A 268 -0.61 -8.29 -18.09
N LYS A 269 -0.31 -7.73 -19.28
CA LYS A 269 -1.15 -7.73 -20.46
C LYS A 269 -0.49 -8.52 -21.57
N ALA A 270 -1.24 -9.39 -22.22
CA ALA A 270 -0.89 -10.04 -23.47
C ALA A 270 -1.90 -9.69 -24.56
N ILE A 271 -1.45 -9.69 -25.80
CA ILE A 271 -2.28 -9.49 -26.98
C ILE A 271 -2.09 -10.65 -27.94
N GLU A 272 -3.16 -11.05 -28.60
CA GLU A 272 -3.11 -12.04 -29.67
C GLU A 272 -2.28 -11.50 -30.84
N LYS A 273 -1.46 -12.35 -31.45
CA LYS A 273 -0.61 -11.98 -32.58
C LYS A 273 -1.08 -12.66 -33.85
N ASN A 274 -0.92 -11.97 -34.98
CA ASN A 274 -1.12 -12.53 -36.30
C ASN A 274 0.07 -12.20 -37.20
N ASP A 275 0.98 -13.17 -37.38
CA ASP A 275 2.20 -12.98 -38.13
C ASP A 275 1.98 -12.79 -39.63
N ILE A 276 0.88 -13.37 -40.20
CA ILE A 276 0.54 -13.22 -41.63
C ILE A 276 0.25 -11.77 -41.95
N PHE A 277 -0.50 -11.10 -41.08
CA PHE A 277 -0.89 -9.70 -41.24
C PHE A 277 0.05 -8.73 -40.52
N ASN A 278 1.06 -9.25 -39.80
CA ASN A 278 2.02 -8.50 -38.98
C ASN A 278 1.35 -7.60 -37.92
N ILE A 279 0.33 -8.13 -37.23
CA ILE A 279 -0.39 -7.47 -36.15
C ILE A 279 0.05 -8.05 -34.80
N GLY A 280 0.22 -7.21 -33.77
CA GLY A 280 0.64 -7.60 -32.43
C GLY A 280 2.15 -7.72 -32.25
N ASN A 281 2.93 -7.31 -33.24
CA ASN A 281 4.41 -7.32 -33.23
C ASN A 281 5.04 -5.93 -33.09
N GLY A 282 4.23 -4.88 -33.03
CA GLY A 282 4.61 -3.48 -32.92
C GLY A 282 4.29 -2.87 -31.56
N ASP A 283 3.82 -1.65 -31.58
CA ASP A 283 3.56 -0.79 -30.42
C ASP A 283 2.11 -0.85 -29.91
N GLU A 284 1.29 -1.80 -30.40
CA GLU A 284 -0.15 -1.90 -30.12
C GLU A 284 -0.44 -1.97 -28.60
N VAL A 285 0.45 -2.62 -27.84
CA VAL A 285 0.36 -2.71 -26.38
C VAL A 285 0.38 -1.34 -25.68
N LYS A 286 1.01 -0.32 -26.30
CA LYS A 286 1.09 1.04 -25.74
C LYS A 286 -0.23 1.79 -25.81
N ASN A 287 -1.14 1.37 -26.70
CA ASN A 287 -2.47 1.95 -26.86
C ASN A 287 -3.51 1.39 -25.86
N ILE A 288 -3.06 0.46 -25.01
CA ILE A 288 -3.92 -0.18 -24.00
C ILE A 288 -3.76 0.55 -22.66
N SER A 289 -4.88 0.86 -22.03
CA SER A 289 -4.90 1.42 -20.69
C SER A 289 -5.92 0.72 -19.80
N PHE A 290 -5.63 0.70 -18.52
CA PHE A 290 -6.53 0.18 -17.49
C PHE A 290 -6.94 1.27 -16.51
N GLY A 291 -8.10 1.13 -15.90
CA GLY A 291 -8.51 1.89 -14.73
C GLY A 291 -8.43 1.03 -13.47
N LEU A 292 -7.92 1.62 -12.39
CA LEU A 292 -8.06 1.09 -11.05
C LEU A 292 -9.29 1.72 -10.41
N PHE A 293 -10.17 0.90 -9.87
CA PHE A 293 -11.43 1.33 -9.26
C PHE A 293 -11.57 0.77 -7.84
N ALA A 294 -12.27 1.51 -6.98
CA ALA A 294 -12.77 0.96 -5.73
C ALA A 294 -13.95 0.03 -6.02
N ASP A 295 -13.96 -1.19 -5.47
CA ASP A 295 -15.09 -2.13 -5.62
C ASP A 295 -16.20 -1.88 -4.59
N GLU A 296 -15.89 -1.11 -3.54
CA GLU A 296 -16.79 -0.65 -2.49
C GLU A 296 -16.48 0.80 -2.09
N GLU A 297 -17.36 1.43 -1.32
CA GLU A 297 -17.08 2.76 -0.79
C GLU A 297 -15.97 2.70 0.27
N LEU A 298 -14.90 3.49 0.09
CA LEU A 298 -13.77 3.59 1.02
C LEU A 298 -13.86 4.93 1.77
N VAL A 299 -14.24 4.87 3.04
CA VAL A 299 -14.46 6.06 3.87
C VAL A 299 -13.19 6.42 4.64
N SER A 300 -12.74 7.67 4.50
CA SER A 300 -11.60 8.22 5.22
C SER A 300 -11.94 8.65 6.65
N ALA A 301 -10.94 8.93 7.47
CA ALA A 301 -11.12 9.42 8.84
C ALA A 301 -11.83 10.80 8.92
N SER A 302 -11.79 11.62 7.85
CA SER A 302 -12.54 12.88 7.78
C SER A 302 -14.00 12.72 7.37
N GLY A 303 -14.41 11.52 6.95
CA GLY A 303 -15.74 11.23 6.41
C GLY A 303 -15.88 11.51 4.91
N THR A 304 -14.81 11.94 4.21
CA THR A 304 -14.79 11.94 2.74
C THR A 304 -14.54 10.52 2.25
N SER A 305 -15.08 10.17 1.08
CA SER A 305 -14.96 8.79 0.59
C SER A 305 -14.58 8.70 -0.88
N ILE A 306 -13.99 7.56 -1.25
CA ILE A 306 -13.92 7.10 -2.64
C ILE A 306 -15.17 6.25 -2.83
N PRO A 307 -16.09 6.64 -3.75
CA PRO A 307 -17.31 5.88 -3.94
C PRO A 307 -17.05 4.52 -4.58
N ALA A 308 -17.97 3.59 -4.44
CA ALA A 308 -17.95 2.36 -5.23
C ALA A 308 -17.92 2.70 -6.73
N ASP A 309 -17.15 1.93 -7.51
CA ASP A 309 -16.83 2.19 -8.93
C ASP A 309 -16.10 3.54 -9.16
N GLY A 310 -15.56 4.20 -8.12
CA GLY A 310 -14.75 5.41 -8.24
C GLY A 310 -13.38 5.10 -8.85
N LEU A 311 -13.01 5.82 -9.92
CA LEU A 311 -11.72 5.69 -10.58
C LEU A 311 -10.61 6.31 -9.71
N ILE A 312 -9.57 5.52 -9.41
CA ILE A 312 -8.44 5.92 -8.57
C ILE A 312 -7.20 6.27 -9.39
N GLU A 313 -6.91 5.47 -10.43
CA GLU A 313 -5.73 5.64 -11.29
C GLU A 313 -6.01 5.15 -12.70
N ILE A 314 -5.48 5.87 -13.70
CA ILE A 314 -5.38 5.37 -15.07
C ILE A 314 -3.98 4.77 -15.25
N ILE A 315 -3.94 3.47 -15.54
CA ILE A 315 -2.72 2.67 -15.60
C ILE A 315 -2.29 2.53 -17.07
N SER A 316 -1.08 2.98 -17.38
CA SER A 316 -0.43 2.76 -18.67
C SER A 316 0.55 1.60 -18.60
N LEU A 317 0.64 0.83 -19.67
CA LEU A 317 1.52 -0.33 -19.76
C LEU A 317 2.92 0.07 -20.26
N SER A 318 3.93 -0.69 -19.82
CA SER A 318 5.26 -0.67 -20.40
C SER A 318 5.27 -1.41 -21.75
N GLU A 319 6.37 -1.29 -22.53
CA GLU A 319 6.52 -1.95 -23.84
C GLU A 319 6.38 -3.47 -23.80
N ASN A 320 6.64 -4.08 -22.66
CA ASN A 320 6.49 -5.52 -22.44
C ASN A 320 5.16 -5.91 -21.79
N GLY A 321 4.16 -5.02 -21.79
CA GLY A 321 2.82 -5.28 -21.32
C GLY A 321 2.67 -5.32 -19.80
N LYS A 322 3.63 -4.81 -19.03
CA LYS A 322 3.57 -4.83 -17.55
C LYS A 322 3.29 -3.45 -16.98
N ALA A 323 2.59 -3.42 -15.87
CA ALA A 323 2.39 -2.22 -15.07
C ALA A 323 2.39 -2.52 -13.58
N VAL A 324 2.73 -1.49 -12.79
CA VAL A 324 2.59 -1.44 -11.34
C VAL A 324 1.76 -0.22 -11.00
N ILE A 325 0.76 -0.39 -10.14
CA ILE A 325 -0.08 0.70 -9.64
C ILE A 325 0.79 1.65 -8.82
N LYS A 326 0.68 2.95 -9.06
CA LYS A 326 1.50 4.00 -8.42
C LYS A 326 0.82 4.60 -7.20
N THR A 327 -0.50 4.60 -7.19
CA THR A 327 -1.29 5.16 -6.10
C THR A 327 -1.11 4.32 -4.84
N ASP A 328 -0.80 4.98 -3.74
CA ASP A 328 -0.71 4.38 -2.42
C ASP A 328 -2.13 4.13 -1.88
N LEU A 329 -2.52 2.87 -1.72
CA LEU A 329 -3.90 2.46 -1.45
C LEU A 329 -4.17 2.29 0.05
N PRO A 330 -5.34 2.69 0.56
CA PRO A 330 -5.84 2.24 1.85
C PRO A 330 -6.29 0.77 1.77
N PHE A 331 -6.54 0.14 2.92
CA PHE A 331 -7.19 -1.18 2.94
C PHE A 331 -8.57 -1.12 2.33
N GLY A 332 -8.93 -2.12 1.52
CA GLY A 332 -10.22 -2.18 0.85
C GLY A 332 -10.25 -3.18 -0.30
N ASN A 333 -11.39 -3.22 -0.98
CA ASN A 333 -11.64 -4.03 -2.16
C ASN A 333 -11.56 -3.16 -3.42
N TYR A 334 -10.87 -3.68 -4.44
CA TYR A 334 -10.56 -2.98 -5.67
C TYR A 334 -10.77 -3.88 -6.88
N TYR A 335 -10.88 -3.29 -8.06
CA TYR A 335 -10.77 -4.02 -9.31
C TYR A 335 -10.03 -3.19 -10.36
N VAL A 336 -9.41 -3.91 -11.29
CA VAL A 336 -8.84 -3.33 -12.50
C VAL A 336 -9.74 -3.67 -13.67
N LYS A 337 -10.00 -2.70 -14.56
CA LYS A 337 -10.78 -2.87 -15.80
C LYS A 337 -10.07 -2.17 -16.94
N GLU A 338 -10.12 -2.75 -18.15
CA GLU A 338 -9.59 -2.11 -19.35
C GLU A 338 -10.44 -0.89 -19.74
N LEU A 339 -9.79 0.25 -19.99
CA LEU A 339 -10.45 1.50 -20.41
C LEU A 339 -10.34 1.73 -21.91
N ALA A 340 -9.21 1.36 -22.49
CA ALA A 340 -8.95 1.48 -23.93
C ALA A 340 -8.06 0.34 -24.40
N THR A 341 -8.25 -0.05 -25.66
CA THR A 341 -7.40 -1.01 -26.35
C THR A 341 -6.99 -0.45 -27.73
N ASP A 342 -6.03 -1.08 -28.38
CA ASP A 342 -5.70 -0.77 -29.77
C ASP A 342 -6.84 -1.19 -30.69
N GLU A 343 -7.03 -0.49 -31.81
CA GLU A 343 -8.17 -0.66 -32.72
C GLU A 343 -8.32 -2.06 -33.33
N HIS A 344 -7.24 -2.83 -33.38
CA HIS A 344 -7.25 -4.20 -33.89
C HIS A 344 -7.84 -5.22 -32.93
N TYR A 345 -8.12 -4.84 -31.66
CA TYR A 345 -8.50 -5.76 -30.59
C TYR A 345 -9.88 -5.49 -30.01
N ILE A 346 -10.49 -6.54 -29.51
CA ILE A 346 -11.74 -6.45 -28.77
C ILE A 346 -11.49 -5.88 -27.38
N LEU A 347 -12.13 -4.75 -27.04
CA LEU A 347 -12.09 -4.17 -25.70
C LEU A 347 -12.80 -5.08 -24.69
N SER A 348 -12.13 -5.42 -23.60
CA SER A 348 -12.68 -6.29 -22.56
C SER A 348 -13.44 -5.51 -21.49
N ASP A 349 -14.67 -5.92 -21.20
CA ASP A 349 -15.48 -5.42 -20.09
C ASP A 349 -15.23 -6.13 -18.76
N ALA A 350 -14.32 -7.08 -18.71
CA ALA A 350 -14.03 -7.88 -17.52
C ALA A 350 -13.44 -7.03 -16.38
N LYS A 351 -13.95 -7.26 -15.17
CA LYS A 351 -13.39 -6.72 -13.92
C LYS A 351 -12.44 -7.76 -13.31
N TYR A 352 -11.26 -7.32 -12.87
CA TYR A 352 -10.25 -8.16 -12.23
C TYR A 352 -10.11 -7.70 -10.77
N PRO A 353 -10.87 -8.32 -9.83
CA PRO A 353 -10.91 -7.89 -8.44
C PRO A 353 -9.68 -8.33 -7.67
N PHE A 354 -9.31 -7.53 -6.65
CA PHE A 354 -8.33 -7.88 -5.63
C PHE A 354 -8.66 -7.16 -4.32
N THR A 355 -8.13 -7.69 -3.19
CA THR A 355 -8.33 -7.12 -1.86
C THR A 355 -6.99 -6.79 -1.24
N PHE A 356 -6.84 -5.57 -0.73
CA PHE A 356 -5.75 -5.18 0.14
C PHE A 356 -6.24 -5.17 1.59
N SER A 357 -5.79 -6.14 2.39
CA SER A 357 -6.13 -6.28 3.81
C SER A 357 -4.88 -6.39 4.65
N TYR A 358 -5.02 -6.09 5.96
CA TYR A 358 -3.91 -6.15 6.90
C TYR A 358 -3.32 -7.56 6.99
N ALA A 359 -2.02 -7.69 6.77
CA ALA A 359 -1.28 -8.96 6.74
C ALA A 359 -0.41 -9.18 8.00
N GLY A 360 -0.69 -8.43 9.10
CA GLY A 360 0.05 -8.51 10.36
C GLY A 360 1.16 -7.49 10.48
N GLN A 361 1.55 -7.20 11.72
CA GLN A 361 2.46 -6.10 12.06
C GLN A 361 3.90 -6.26 11.58
N ASP A 362 4.33 -7.47 11.21
CA ASP A 362 5.69 -7.75 10.73
C ASP A 362 5.81 -7.65 9.20
N THR A 363 4.71 -7.37 8.49
CA THR A 363 4.67 -7.24 7.03
C THR A 363 4.62 -5.76 6.64
N ALA A 364 5.69 -5.24 6.06
CA ALA A 364 5.73 -3.84 5.64
C ALA A 364 5.02 -3.60 4.31
N ASN A 365 5.10 -4.54 3.37
CA ASN A 365 4.51 -4.45 2.04
C ASN A 365 3.84 -5.76 1.63
N VAL A 366 2.63 -5.66 1.10
CA VAL A 366 1.87 -6.78 0.54
C VAL A 366 2.02 -6.77 -0.97
N GLU A 367 2.39 -7.91 -1.56
CA GLU A 367 2.50 -8.06 -3.01
C GLU A 367 1.22 -8.70 -3.56
N ILE A 368 0.58 -8.03 -4.52
CA ILE A 368 -0.64 -8.53 -5.19
C ILE A 368 -0.40 -8.54 -6.70
N ALA A 369 -0.64 -9.66 -7.33
CA ALA A 369 -0.65 -9.77 -8.78
C ALA A 369 -2.10 -9.92 -9.27
N VAL A 370 -2.58 -8.95 -10.05
CA VAL A 370 -3.93 -8.96 -10.64
C VAL A 370 -4.11 -10.22 -11.51
N ASN A 371 -5.32 -10.78 -11.54
CA ASN A 371 -5.65 -11.99 -12.29
C ASN A 371 -4.80 -13.22 -11.90
N ASP A 372 -4.48 -13.36 -10.58
CA ASP A 372 -3.61 -14.43 -10.06
C ASP A 372 -2.23 -14.49 -10.75
N GLY A 373 -1.74 -13.34 -11.22
CA GLY A 373 -0.46 -13.23 -11.92
C GLY A 373 -0.48 -13.73 -13.36
N LYS A 374 -1.65 -14.07 -13.91
CA LYS A 374 -1.81 -14.43 -15.32
C LYS A 374 -2.00 -13.17 -16.15
N ALA A 375 -1.41 -13.16 -17.35
CA ALA A 375 -1.62 -12.07 -18.28
C ALA A 375 -3.11 -11.92 -18.67
N ILE A 376 -3.58 -10.69 -18.69
CA ILE A 376 -4.90 -10.34 -19.23
C ILE A 376 -4.78 -10.32 -20.76
N GLU A 377 -5.56 -11.14 -21.46
CA GLU A 377 -5.44 -11.30 -22.90
C GLU A 377 -6.51 -10.50 -23.67
N ASN A 378 -6.11 -9.82 -24.76
CA ASN A 378 -7.05 -9.32 -25.77
C ASN A 378 -6.96 -10.14 -27.03
N LYS A 379 -8.14 -10.38 -27.62
CA LYS A 379 -8.31 -11.09 -28.89
C LYS A 379 -8.44 -10.10 -30.02
N LEU A 380 -7.90 -10.47 -31.20
CA LEU A 380 -8.05 -9.71 -32.42
C LEU A 380 -9.51 -9.69 -32.88
N ILE A 381 -9.91 -8.59 -33.50
CA ILE A 381 -11.13 -8.46 -34.26
C ILE A 381 -10.92 -9.19 -35.58
N TYR A 382 -11.77 -10.13 -35.91
CA TYR A 382 -11.74 -10.88 -37.17
C TYR A 382 -13.07 -10.80 -37.91
N GLY A 383 -12.99 -10.56 -39.23
CA GLY A 383 -14.07 -10.78 -40.18
C GLY A 383 -13.77 -11.96 -41.11
N SER A 384 -14.65 -12.15 -42.05
CA SER A 384 -14.50 -13.09 -43.18
C SER A 384 -14.95 -12.46 -44.49
N VAL A 385 -14.39 -12.92 -45.60
CA VAL A 385 -14.84 -12.59 -46.95
C VAL A 385 -15.55 -13.81 -47.51
N SER A 386 -16.80 -13.63 -47.92
CA SER A 386 -17.59 -14.63 -48.64
C SER A 386 -17.67 -14.18 -50.12
N GLY A 387 -16.95 -14.87 -50.97
CA GLY A 387 -16.85 -14.51 -52.37
C GLY A 387 -17.64 -15.39 -53.33
N LYS A 388 -18.08 -14.80 -54.44
CA LYS A 388 -18.69 -15.51 -55.54
C LYS A 388 -18.02 -15.14 -56.87
N LYS A 389 -17.53 -16.14 -57.55
CA LYS A 389 -16.94 -16.05 -58.85
C LYS A 389 -17.95 -16.46 -59.93
N ILE A 390 -18.25 -15.60 -60.88
CA ILE A 390 -19.22 -15.85 -61.94
C ILE A 390 -18.67 -15.46 -63.31
N THR A 391 -19.29 -15.94 -64.38
CA THR A 391 -19.10 -15.48 -65.73
C THR A 391 -19.91 -14.20 -65.99
N GLU A 392 -19.68 -13.48 -67.08
CA GLU A 392 -20.48 -12.34 -67.52
C GLU A 392 -21.96 -12.70 -67.76
N ASN A 393 -22.28 -13.97 -67.95
CA ASN A 393 -23.64 -14.47 -68.08
C ASN A 393 -24.29 -14.88 -66.73
N GLY A 394 -23.56 -14.68 -65.61
CA GLY A 394 -24.06 -15.00 -64.25
C GLY A 394 -23.93 -16.47 -63.86
N GLU A 395 -23.20 -17.28 -64.60
CA GLU A 395 -22.95 -18.69 -64.31
C GLU A 395 -21.80 -18.82 -63.30
N ALA A 396 -21.89 -19.81 -62.43
CA ALA A 396 -20.81 -20.09 -61.46
C ALA A 396 -19.51 -20.48 -62.16
N LEU A 397 -18.38 -19.90 -61.74
CA LEU A 397 -17.05 -20.11 -62.34
C LEU A 397 -16.06 -20.64 -61.30
N GLY A 398 -15.68 -21.92 -61.46
CA GLY A 398 -14.64 -22.54 -60.64
C GLY A 398 -13.24 -22.42 -61.22
N GLY A 399 -12.23 -22.55 -60.39
CA GLY A 399 -10.82 -22.63 -60.77
C GLY A 399 -10.09 -21.30 -60.87
N ALA A 400 -10.72 -20.18 -60.61
CA ALA A 400 -10.05 -18.88 -60.45
C ALA A 400 -9.24 -18.81 -59.16
N VAL A 401 -8.02 -18.29 -59.20
CA VAL A 401 -7.22 -18.03 -58.01
C VAL A 401 -7.39 -16.58 -57.59
N ILE A 402 -7.87 -16.38 -56.39
CA ILE A 402 -8.13 -15.05 -55.79
C ILE A 402 -7.16 -14.83 -54.66
N GLY A 403 -6.59 -13.63 -54.52
CA GLY A 403 -5.70 -13.19 -53.47
C GLY A 403 -6.34 -12.15 -52.57
N LEU A 404 -5.98 -12.19 -51.29
CA LEU A 404 -6.19 -11.12 -50.30
C LEU A 404 -4.88 -10.39 -50.12
N PHE A 405 -4.88 -9.07 -50.22
CA PHE A 405 -3.67 -8.21 -50.21
C PHE A 405 -3.84 -7.07 -49.20
N LYS A 406 -2.70 -6.44 -48.84
CA LYS A 406 -2.70 -5.15 -48.15
C LYS A 406 -3.32 -4.06 -49.02
N ALA A 407 -3.90 -3.05 -48.37
CA ALA A 407 -4.54 -1.92 -49.08
C ALA A 407 -3.55 -1.08 -49.88
N ASP A 408 -2.29 -1.09 -49.52
CA ASP A 408 -1.18 -0.35 -50.20
C ASP A 408 -0.38 -1.22 -51.16
N GLU A 409 -0.82 -2.47 -51.45
CA GLU A 409 -0.14 -3.35 -52.40
C GLU A 409 -0.29 -2.85 -53.84
N THR A 410 0.80 -2.93 -54.60
CA THR A 410 0.85 -2.48 -56.00
C THR A 410 1.14 -3.62 -56.97
N GLU A 411 1.63 -4.76 -56.50
CA GLU A 411 1.95 -5.94 -57.29
C GLU A 411 1.10 -7.14 -56.83
N PHE A 412 0.09 -7.48 -57.59
CA PHE A 412 -0.90 -8.52 -57.24
C PHE A 412 -0.50 -9.89 -57.78
N THR A 413 0.48 -10.49 -57.09
CA THR A 413 0.99 -11.83 -57.40
C THR A 413 0.65 -12.82 -56.27
N LYS A 414 0.81 -14.11 -56.54
CA LYS A 414 0.59 -15.15 -55.53
C LYS A 414 1.61 -15.04 -54.36
N GLU A 415 2.80 -14.55 -54.66
CA GLU A 415 3.87 -14.35 -53.70
C GLU A 415 3.60 -13.19 -52.75
N ASN A 416 2.91 -12.15 -53.21
CA ASN A 416 2.58 -10.95 -52.42
C ASN A 416 1.22 -11.09 -51.72
N ALA A 417 0.40 -12.10 -52.06
CA ALA A 417 -0.86 -12.32 -51.40
C ALA A 417 -0.66 -12.77 -49.95
N LEU A 418 -1.38 -12.13 -49.01
CA LEU A 418 -1.46 -12.56 -47.62
C LEU A 418 -2.16 -13.90 -47.47
N MET A 419 -3.23 -14.07 -48.26
CA MET A 419 -3.99 -15.32 -48.35
C MET A 419 -4.40 -15.54 -49.82
N THR A 420 -4.59 -16.80 -50.21
CA THR A 420 -5.12 -17.19 -51.53
C THR A 420 -6.27 -18.15 -51.37
N ALA A 421 -7.28 -18.05 -52.21
CA ALA A 421 -8.39 -18.97 -52.35
C ALA A 421 -8.60 -19.35 -53.81
N THR A 422 -9.09 -20.56 -54.09
CA THR A 422 -9.49 -20.97 -55.43
C THR A 422 -11.00 -21.11 -55.46
N SER A 423 -11.68 -20.54 -56.44
CA SER A 423 -13.13 -20.68 -56.54
C SER A 423 -13.52 -22.12 -56.78
N GLU A 424 -14.51 -22.60 -56.02
CA GLU A 424 -15.09 -23.92 -56.16
C GLU A 424 -15.99 -24.04 -57.43
N ASN A 425 -16.44 -25.24 -57.76
CA ASN A 425 -17.29 -25.46 -58.96
C ASN A 425 -18.62 -24.67 -58.93
N ASP A 426 -19.10 -24.31 -57.76
CA ASP A 426 -20.29 -23.48 -57.56
C ASP A 426 -19.94 -21.96 -57.53
N GLY A 427 -18.69 -21.61 -57.82
CA GLY A 427 -18.18 -20.26 -57.83
C GLY A 427 -17.83 -19.69 -56.47
N SER A 428 -18.04 -20.41 -55.35
CA SER A 428 -17.77 -19.92 -54.02
C SER A 428 -16.27 -19.89 -53.74
N PHE A 429 -15.83 -18.85 -52.98
CA PHE A 429 -14.52 -18.77 -52.35
C PHE A 429 -14.62 -18.01 -51.05
N SER A 430 -13.68 -18.22 -50.10
CA SER A 430 -13.69 -17.50 -48.83
C SER A 430 -12.31 -17.23 -48.30
N PHE A 431 -12.21 -16.15 -47.49
CA PHE A 431 -11.09 -15.87 -46.62
C PHE A 431 -11.62 -15.76 -45.20
N ASP A 432 -11.22 -16.68 -44.34
CA ASP A 432 -11.60 -16.70 -42.92
C ASP A 432 -10.53 -16.00 -42.06
N LYS A 433 -10.93 -15.43 -40.91
CA LYS A 433 -10.04 -14.77 -39.97
C LYS A 433 -9.22 -13.64 -40.60
N VAL A 434 -9.88 -12.82 -41.40
CA VAL A 434 -9.32 -11.56 -41.90
C VAL A 434 -9.36 -10.55 -40.75
N PRO A 435 -8.24 -10.03 -40.27
CA PRO A 435 -8.25 -9.14 -39.11
C PRO A 435 -8.79 -7.76 -39.46
N TYR A 436 -9.10 -6.96 -38.41
CA TYR A 436 -9.45 -5.54 -38.54
C TYR A 436 -8.48 -4.81 -39.46
N GLY A 437 -9.01 -3.98 -40.36
CA GLY A 437 -8.23 -3.21 -41.30
C GLY A 437 -8.82 -3.13 -42.70
N ASN A 438 -8.06 -2.52 -43.62
CA ASN A 438 -8.42 -2.34 -45.01
C ASN A 438 -7.58 -3.28 -45.89
N TRP A 439 -8.27 -4.05 -46.73
CA TRP A 439 -7.69 -5.09 -47.55
C TRP A 439 -8.18 -4.97 -49.01
N ILE A 440 -7.48 -5.60 -49.94
CA ILE A 440 -7.87 -5.73 -51.32
C ILE A 440 -8.05 -7.21 -51.66
N VAL A 441 -9.20 -7.57 -52.25
CA VAL A 441 -9.41 -8.85 -52.88
C VAL A 441 -9.28 -8.65 -54.41
N ARG A 442 -8.50 -9.52 -55.08
CA ARG A 442 -8.27 -9.45 -56.50
C ARG A 442 -7.97 -10.81 -57.08
N GLU A 443 -8.43 -11.02 -58.31
CA GLU A 443 -8.08 -12.23 -59.06
C GLU A 443 -6.61 -12.20 -59.47
N ILE A 444 -5.91 -13.34 -59.26
CA ILE A 444 -4.51 -13.54 -59.62
C ILE A 444 -4.37 -14.38 -60.87
N GLU A 445 -5.16 -15.45 -60.97
CA GLU A 445 -5.16 -16.37 -62.13
C GLU A 445 -6.59 -16.67 -62.54
N GLN A 446 -6.88 -16.46 -63.81
CA GLN A 446 -8.20 -16.77 -64.41
C GLN A 446 -8.27 -18.24 -64.85
N PRO A 447 -9.47 -18.85 -64.89
CA PRO A 447 -9.67 -20.13 -65.55
C PRO A 447 -9.44 -20.05 -67.06
N ALA A 448 -9.12 -21.21 -67.68
CA ALA A 448 -8.90 -21.27 -69.13
C ALA A 448 -10.15 -20.84 -69.89
N GLY A 449 -9.97 -19.98 -70.90
CA GLY A 449 -11.06 -19.44 -71.71
C GLY A 449 -11.67 -18.13 -71.20
N PHE A 450 -11.14 -17.55 -70.13
CA PHE A 450 -11.60 -16.29 -69.57
C PHE A 450 -10.51 -15.24 -69.56
N VAL A 451 -10.94 -13.98 -69.51
CA VAL A 451 -10.04 -12.80 -69.34
C VAL A 451 -9.86 -12.57 -67.86
N LEU A 452 -8.63 -12.27 -67.43
CA LEU A 452 -8.35 -11.92 -66.04
C LEU A 452 -9.12 -10.67 -65.63
N ASP A 453 -9.87 -10.72 -64.53
CA ASP A 453 -10.46 -9.53 -63.92
C ASP A 453 -9.39 -8.84 -63.06
N ASP A 454 -8.89 -7.71 -63.55
CA ASP A 454 -7.84 -6.93 -62.84
C ASP A 454 -8.44 -5.88 -61.91
N THR A 455 -9.70 -5.94 -61.58
CA THR A 455 -10.40 -5.08 -60.61
C THR A 455 -9.91 -5.35 -59.20
N SER A 456 -9.63 -4.29 -58.43
CA SER A 456 -9.33 -4.37 -57.01
C SER A 456 -10.62 -4.11 -56.22
N TYR A 457 -11.03 -5.09 -55.39
CA TYR A 457 -12.21 -5.02 -54.56
C TYR A 457 -11.76 -4.66 -53.12
N GLU A 458 -12.15 -3.48 -52.63
CA GLU A 458 -11.86 -3.05 -51.27
C GLU A 458 -12.70 -3.84 -50.25
N VAL A 459 -12.02 -4.32 -49.23
CA VAL A 459 -12.64 -5.09 -48.13
C VAL A 459 -12.23 -4.40 -46.83
N ILE A 460 -13.23 -3.96 -46.03
CA ILE A 460 -13.02 -3.26 -44.76
C ILE A 460 -13.60 -4.11 -43.64
N VAL A 461 -12.72 -4.64 -42.78
CA VAL A 461 -13.13 -5.33 -41.55
C VAL A 461 -13.07 -4.31 -40.42
N SER A 462 -14.21 -4.01 -39.80
CA SER A 462 -14.36 -3.02 -38.71
C SER A 462 -15.00 -3.59 -37.44
N GLU A 463 -15.63 -4.75 -37.53
CA GLU A 463 -16.33 -5.37 -36.42
C GLU A 463 -16.04 -6.88 -36.34
N ASP A 464 -16.00 -7.42 -35.12
CA ASP A 464 -15.80 -8.86 -34.90
C ASP A 464 -16.95 -9.68 -35.45
N GLY A 465 -16.62 -10.75 -36.21
CA GLY A 465 -17.59 -11.61 -36.86
C GLY A 465 -18.22 -11.04 -38.12
N GLN A 466 -17.74 -9.89 -38.65
CA GLN A 466 -18.25 -9.28 -39.87
C GLN A 466 -18.04 -10.21 -41.07
N VAL A 467 -19.07 -10.36 -41.92
CA VAL A 467 -19.00 -11.08 -43.21
C VAL A 467 -19.12 -10.06 -44.33
N ILE A 468 -18.14 -10.05 -45.24
CA ILE A 468 -18.10 -9.14 -46.38
C ILE A 468 -18.30 -9.96 -47.64
N GLU A 469 -19.30 -9.59 -48.45
CA GLU A 469 -19.61 -10.28 -49.72
C GLU A 469 -18.90 -9.61 -50.87
N VAL A 470 -18.22 -10.41 -51.73
CA VAL A 470 -17.51 -9.98 -52.92
C VAL A 470 -17.93 -10.82 -54.10
N GLU A 471 -18.33 -10.17 -55.20
CA GLU A 471 -18.65 -10.85 -56.47
C GLU A 471 -17.62 -10.44 -57.52
N ILE A 472 -16.96 -11.42 -58.15
CA ILE A 472 -15.94 -11.23 -59.19
C ILE A 472 -16.40 -11.84 -60.48
N VAL A 473 -16.42 -11.06 -61.58
CA VAL A 473 -16.95 -11.47 -62.87
C VAL A 473 -15.82 -11.61 -63.87
N ASN A 474 -15.77 -12.75 -64.61
CA ASN A 474 -14.85 -12.86 -65.76
C ASN A 474 -15.62 -12.85 -67.05
N GLU A 475 -15.03 -12.13 -68.01
CA GLU A 475 -15.47 -12.13 -69.39
C GLU A 475 -14.85 -13.33 -70.15
N TYR A 476 -15.59 -13.86 -71.10
CA TYR A 476 -15.01 -14.88 -71.99
C TYR A 476 -13.93 -14.29 -72.91
N VAL A 477 -12.98 -15.13 -73.28
CA VAL A 477 -12.01 -14.75 -74.33
C VAL A 477 -12.70 -14.86 -75.69
N HIS A 478 -12.93 -13.74 -76.32
CA HIS A 478 -13.52 -13.67 -77.65
C HIS A 478 -12.46 -13.66 -78.73
N GLY A 479 -12.70 -14.51 -79.79
CA GLY A 479 -11.88 -14.58 -80.99
C GLY A 479 -12.57 -13.99 -82.19
N ASN A 480 -11.82 -13.71 -83.24
CA ASN A 480 -12.36 -13.27 -84.52
C ASN A 480 -11.83 -14.17 -85.64
N ILE A 481 -12.72 -14.60 -86.54
CA ILE A 481 -12.31 -15.29 -87.76
C ILE A 481 -12.34 -14.30 -88.88
N ARG A 482 -11.30 -14.24 -89.68
CA ARG A 482 -11.19 -13.46 -90.92
C ARG A 482 -10.69 -14.35 -92.04
N LEU A 483 -11.54 -14.47 -93.07
CA LEU A 483 -11.21 -15.22 -94.28
C LEU A 483 -11.14 -14.29 -95.47
N THR A 484 -10.14 -14.49 -96.37
CA THR A 484 -9.99 -13.76 -97.63
C THR A 484 -10.28 -14.76 -98.74
N LYS A 485 -11.34 -14.48 -99.59
CA LYS A 485 -11.65 -15.25 -100.75
C LYS A 485 -11.00 -14.68 -101.98
N VAL A 486 -10.18 -15.46 -102.67
CA VAL A 486 -9.41 -15.05 -103.83
C VAL A 486 -9.69 -16.00 -105.00
N ASP A 487 -9.40 -15.55 -106.24
CA ASP A 487 -9.39 -16.38 -107.43
C ASP A 487 -8.15 -17.30 -107.35
N GLU A 488 -8.32 -18.57 -107.78
CA GLU A 488 -7.22 -19.54 -107.72
C GLU A 488 -6.08 -19.25 -108.70
N ASP A 489 -6.50 -18.82 -109.92
CA ASP A 489 -5.48 -18.48 -110.99
C ASP A 489 -4.91 -17.08 -110.84
N TYR A 490 -5.61 -16.14 -110.18
CA TYR A 490 -5.24 -14.76 -109.98
C TYR A 490 -5.42 -14.38 -108.48
N PRO A 491 -4.53 -14.78 -107.55
CA PRO A 491 -4.65 -14.58 -106.12
C PRO A 491 -4.81 -13.14 -105.62
N ASP A 492 -4.41 -12.18 -106.47
CA ASP A 492 -4.66 -10.76 -106.17
C ASP A 492 -6.09 -10.32 -106.43
N ASN A 493 -6.89 -11.12 -107.17
CA ASN A 493 -8.30 -10.86 -107.44
C ASN A 493 -9.17 -11.44 -106.26
N LYS A 494 -9.70 -10.54 -105.45
CA LYS A 494 -10.67 -10.90 -104.42
C LYS A 494 -12.04 -11.17 -105.02
N LEU A 495 -12.70 -12.25 -104.52
CA LEU A 495 -14.01 -12.71 -104.95
C LEU A 495 -15.07 -12.40 -103.94
N THR A 496 -16.20 -11.76 -104.42
CA THR A 496 -17.33 -11.38 -103.57
C THR A 496 -18.53 -12.40 -103.76
N GLY A 497 -19.50 -12.30 -102.81
CA GLY A 497 -20.75 -13.05 -102.90
C GLY A 497 -20.66 -14.51 -102.53
N ALA A 498 -19.60 -14.95 -101.92
CA ALA A 498 -19.53 -16.29 -101.26
C ALA A 498 -20.19 -16.29 -99.89
N THR A 499 -20.71 -17.42 -99.51
CA THR A 499 -21.21 -17.64 -98.18
C THR A 499 -20.32 -18.66 -97.49
N PHE A 500 -19.93 -18.37 -96.21
CA PHE A 500 -19.12 -19.24 -95.40
C PHE A 500 -19.82 -19.44 -94.05
N GLU A 501 -20.10 -20.67 -93.71
CA GLU A 501 -20.63 -21.08 -92.41
C GLU A 501 -19.45 -21.49 -91.52
N VAL A 502 -19.52 -21.11 -90.26
CA VAL A 502 -18.53 -21.45 -89.19
C VAL A 502 -19.20 -22.46 -88.29
N TYR A 503 -18.55 -23.57 -88.10
CA TYR A 503 -18.99 -24.65 -87.22
C TYR A 503 -17.93 -24.82 -86.12
N LYS A 504 -18.41 -25.17 -84.93
CA LYS A 504 -17.54 -25.63 -83.84
C LYS A 504 -17.42 -27.16 -84.02
N ASP A 505 -16.15 -27.58 -84.21
CA ASP A 505 -15.77 -28.99 -84.24
C ASP A 505 -15.88 -29.55 -82.82
N VAL A 506 -16.98 -30.21 -82.52
CA VAL A 506 -17.28 -30.68 -81.14
C VAL A 506 -16.45 -31.90 -80.77
N ASN A 507 -16.13 -32.77 -81.78
CA ASN A 507 -15.36 -33.98 -81.55
C ASN A 507 -13.81 -33.79 -81.78
N GLY A 508 -13.39 -32.66 -82.35
CA GLY A 508 -12.01 -32.31 -82.58
C GLY A 508 -11.31 -33.07 -83.70
N ASP A 509 -12.07 -33.61 -84.67
CA ASP A 509 -11.53 -34.44 -85.74
C ASP A 509 -11.20 -33.68 -87.03
N GLY A 510 -11.47 -32.36 -87.08
CA GLY A 510 -11.19 -31.44 -88.20
C GLY A 510 -12.08 -31.67 -89.45
N LYS A 511 -13.24 -32.28 -89.30
CA LYS A 511 -14.19 -32.51 -90.36
C LYS A 511 -15.57 -32.06 -89.94
N LEU A 512 -16.36 -31.58 -90.91
CA LEU A 512 -17.73 -31.23 -90.64
C LEU A 512 -18.59 -32.50 -90.62
N ASP A 513 -19.29 -32.79 -89.53
CA ASP A 513 -20.19 -33.91 -89.36
C ASP A 513 -21.52 -33.50 -88.64
N ASP A 514 -22.42 -34.47 -88.47
CA ASP A 514 -23.75 -34.21 -87.85
C ASP A 514 -23.67 -33.84 -86.35
N GLY A 515 -22.52 -33.97 -85.73
CA GLY A 515 -22.28 -33.60 -84.30
C GLY A 515 -21.75 -32.18 -84.11
N ASP A 516 -21.39 -31.49 -85.16
CA ASP A 516 -20.85 -30.17 -85.14
C ASP A 516 -21.90 -29.07 -85.03
N GLU A 517 -21.61 -28.06 -84.24
CA GLU A 517 -22.54 -26.96 -83.96
C GLU A 517 -22.34 -25.81 -84.92
N LEU A 518 -23.37 -25.41 -85.66
CA LEU A 518 -23.37 -24.22 -86.51
C LEU A 518 -23.30 -22.95 -85.60
N ILE A 519 -22.20 -22.24 -85.64
CA ILE A 519 -22.01 -21.01 -84.88
C ILE A 519 -22.60 -19.81 -85.64
N GLY A 520 -22.51 -19.80 -86.97
CA GLY A 520 -23.07 -18.73 -87.79
C GLY A 520 -22.42 -18.59 -89.16
N THR A 521 -22.69 -17.47 -89.83
CA THR A 521 -22.21 -17.20 -91.19
C THR A 521 -21.27 -15.98 -91.15
N LEU A 522 -20.13 -16.06 -91.86
CA LEU A 522 -19.19 -14.91 -91.99
C LEU A 522 -19.85 -13.79 -92.83
N ASN A 523 -19.76 -12.58 -92.39
CA ASN A 523 -20.22 -11.38 -93.09
C ASN A 523 -19.11 -10.82 -94.02
N GLU A 524 -19.48 -10.52 -95.28
CA GLU A 524 -18.56 -9.84 -96.16
C GLU A 524 -18.43 -8.38 -95.72
N THR A 525 -17.23 -7.96 -95.23
CA THR A 525 -16.96 -6.63 -94.63
C THR A 525 -16.30 -5.71 -95.68
N SER A 526 -15.65 -6.28 -96.65
CA SER A 526 -15.10 -5.58 -97.86
C SER A 526 -14.86 -6.61 -98.96
N THR A 527 -14.66 -6.17 -100.17
CA THR A 527 -14.47 -7.03 -101.36
C THR A 527 -13.63 -8.26 -101.10
N GLY A 528 -14.24 -9.45 -101.02
CA GLY A 528 -13.64 -10.74 -100.76
C GLY A 528 -13.06 -10.97 -99.36
N ILE A 529 -13.41 -10.13 -98.40
CA ILE A 529 -13.04 -10.29 -96.99
C ILE A 529 -14.28 -10.58 -96.23
N TYR A 530 -14.28 -11.73 -95.51
CA TYR A 530 -15.40 -12.25 -94.72
C TYR A 530 -14.94 -12.36 -93.25
N GLU A 531 -15.75 -11.83 -92.37
CA GLU A 531 -15.39 -11.82 -90.96
C GLU A 531 -16.55 -12.25 -90.07
N MET A 532 -16.24 -12.92 -88.99
CA MET A 532 -17.12 -13.13 -87.85
C MET A 532 -16.32 -12.69 -86.64
N LYS A 533 -16.93 -11.86 -85.80
CA LYS A 533 -16.30 -11.30 -84.57
C LYS A 533 -16.99 -11.92 -83.36
N GLU A 534 -16.32 -11.83 -82.24
CA GLU A 534 -16.83 -12.18 -80.91
C GLU A 534 -17.25 -13.67 -80.80
N LEU A 535 -16.41 -14.56 -81.34
CA LEU A 535 -16.52 -15.99 -81.17
C LEU A 535 -15.99 -16.40 -79.79
N LEU A 536 -16.76 -17.23 -79.10
CA LEU A 536 -16.40 -17.82 -77.84
C LEU A 536 -15.45 -19.01 -78.01
#